data_35bfa19e62ce3b7f82db2a98a474de38
#
_entry.id   35bfa19e62ce3b7f82db2a98a474de38
#
_cell.length_a   1.000
_cell.length_b   1.000
_cell.length_c   1.000
_cell.angle_alpha   90.00
_cell.angle_beta   90.00
_cell.angle_gamma   90.00
#
_symmetry.space_group_name_H-M   'P 1'
#
loop_
_entity.id
_entity.type
_entity.pdbx_description
1 polymer ?
#
loop_
_entity_poly.entity_id
_entity_poly.type
_entity_poly.pdbx_seq_one_letter_code
_entity_poly.pdbx_strand_id
1 'polypeptide(L)'
;MIQIDELTLICVDTINHPLALNALNKTLLQIKPARCYFFTDLTEFENKNNQIELVCIEPLSSIDDYNQFILKKLNYYVQTSHVLVIQYDGFVVNGESWNNNFFEFDYIGAVWPFRDDDECVGNGGFSLRSKKLLEALQDKEVLTNYPEDDVICLHYRQLLESKYEIKIAPKDVANYFSVEKDRTYPKPFGFHGMFNLHLFLNDAEILKFINFGIPSLFKKLEFMELIHNLFLQERKEIAMICLNKAFVNEDFPEVLINLINWHVDQNDTCPCGSGKLSGSCHKL
;
A
#
# COMPACT_ATOMS: atom_id res chain seq x y z
N MET A 1 -4.01 5.66 -20.88
CA MET A 1 -5.00 5.15 -19.90
C MET A 1 -5.69 3.93 -20.52
N ILE A 2 -5.64 2.80 -19.84
CA ILE A 2 -6.21 1.53 -20.30
C ILE A 2 -7.60 1.36 -19.67
N GLN A 3 -8.59 1.01 -20.49
CA GLN A 3 -9.96 0.70 -20.00
C GLN A 3 -10.03 -0.78 -19.62
N ILE A 4 -10.59 -1.06 -18.42
CA ILE A 4 -10.72 -2.41 -17.86
C ILE A 4 -12.14 -2.55 -17.30
N ASP A 5 -13.04 -3.03 -18.17
CA ASP A 5 -14.49 -3.07 -17.89
C ASP A 5 -14.89 -4.15 -16.87
N GLU A 6 -14.04 -5.16 -16.66
CA GLU A 6 -14.25 -6.24 -15.68
C GLU A 6 -13.69 -5.92 -14.29
N LEU A 7 -13.17 -4.69 -14.07
CA LEU A 7 -12.49 -4.29 -12.85
C LEU A 7 -13.28 -3.27 -12.05
N THR A 8 -13.43 -3.52 -10.76
CA THR A 8 -13.77 -2.51 -9.74
C THR A 8 -12.51 -2.08 -9.03
N LEU A 9 -12.22 -0.79 -8.93
CA LEU A 9 -11.13 -0.24 -8.10
C LEU A 9 -11.70 0.14 -6.73
N ILE A 10 -11.02 -0.22 -5.65
CA ILE A 10 -11.40 0.21 -4.30
C ILE A 10 -10.22 0.69 -3.47
N CYS A 11 -10.52 1.63 -2.57
CA CYS A 11 -9.70 1.94 -1.41
C CYS A 11 -10.61 1.99 -0.17
N VAL A 12 -10.15 1.40 0.93
CA VAL A 12 -10.87 1.41 2.22
C VAL A 12 -9.98 2.12 3.23
N ASP A 13 -10.36 3.32 3.64
CA ASP A 13 -9.57 4.11 4.60
C ASP A 13 -10.45 5.13 5.34
N THR A 14 -10.44 5.06 6.67
CA THR A 14 -11.13 5.99 7.57
C THR A 14 -10.15 6.82 8.41
N ILE A 15 -8.87 6.82 8.05
CA ILE A 15 -7.80 7.48 8.82
C ILE A 15 -6.97 8.41 7.92
N ASN A 16 -6.52 7.92 6.76
CA ASN A 16 -5.60 8.61 5.87
C ASN A 16 -6.31 9.18 4.63
N HIS A 17 -7.49 9.76 4.81
CA HIS A 17 -8.37 10.20 3.72
C HIS A 17 -7.67 10.92 2.56
N PRO A 18 -6.82 11.97 2.79
CA PRO A 18 -6.17 12.69 1.70
C PRO A 18 -5.17 11.81 0.94
N LEU A 19 -4.48 10.89 1.62
CA LEU A 19 -3.53 9.97 0.98
C LEU A 19 -4.25 8.88 0.19
N ALA A 20 -5.33 8.30 0.75
CA ALA A 20 -6.17 7.32 0.07
C ALA A 20 -6.78 7.90 -1.21
N LEU A 21 -7.32 9.12 -1.13
CA LEU A 21 -7.84 9.83 -2.29
C LEU A 21 -6.74 10.13 -3.33
N ASN A 22 -5.53 10.47 -2.88
CA ASN A 22 -4.40 10.66 -3.78
C ASN A 22 -3.99 9.36 -4.50
N ALA A 23 -3.99 8.21 -3.80
CA ALA A 23 -3.71 6.89 -4.39
C ALA A 23 -4.76 6.51 -5.45
N LEU A 24 -6.06 6.70 -5.15
CA LEU A 24 -7.15 6.51 -6.11
C LEU A 24 -6.97 7.39 -7.36
N ASN A 25 -6.73 8.68 -7.17
CA ASN A 25 -6.53 9.61 -8.30
C ASN A 25 -5.31 9.24 -9.15
N LYS A 26 -4.18 8.84 -8.54
CA LYS A 26 -2.99 8.36 -9.27
C LYS A 26 -3.31 7.09 -10.09
N THR A 27 -4.04 6.15 -9.49
CA THR A 27 -4.49 4.94 -10.19
C THR A 27 -5.39 5.28 -11.38
N LEU A 28 -6.35 6.21 -11.21
CA LEU A 28 -7.27 6.64 -12.26
C LEU A 28 -6.60 7.44 -13.39
N LEU A 29 -5.39 7.95 -13.19
CA LEU A 29 -4.56 8.50 -14.29
C LEU A 29 -3.96 7.40 -15.18
N GLN A 30 -3.83 6.18 -14.68
CA GLN A 30 -3.22 5.05 -15.37
C GLN A 30 -4.26 4.15 -16.02
N ILE A 31 -5.36 3.85 -15.33
CA ILE A 31 -6.41 2.93 -15.77
C ILE A 31 -7.80 3.56 -15.63
N LYS A 32 -8.76 3.04 -16.42
CA LYS A 32 -10.18 3.36 -16.30
C LYS A 32 -10.94 2.08 -15.95
N PRO A 33 -11.24 1.83 -14.66
CA PRO A 33 -12.04 0.70 -14.21
C PRO A 33 -13.53 0.94 -14.50
N ALA A 34 -14.35 -0.12 -14.46
CA ALA A 34 -15.81 -0.02 -14.58
C ALA A 34 -16.43 0.77 -13.41
N ARG A 35 -15.89 0.61 -12.22
CA ARG A 35 -16.31 1.30 -10.99
C ARG A 35 -15.08 1.67 -10.16
N CYS A 36 -15.21 2.74 -9.38
CA CYS A 36 -14.21 3.14 -8.42
C CYS A 36 -14.90 3.58 -7.12
N TYR A 37 -14.65 2.85 -6.03
CA TYR A 37 -15.21 3.15 -4.72
C TYR A 37 -14.15 3.61 -3.73
N PHE A 38 -14.49 4.65 -2.98
CA PHE A 38 -13.77 5.04 -1.79
C PHE A 38 -14.66 4.75 -0.57
N PHE A 39 -14.33 3.69 0.17
CA PHE A 39 -14.99 3.34 1.42
C PHE A 39 -14.34 4.11 2.56
N THR A 40 -15.10 4.98 3.22
CA THR A 40 -14.59 5.90 4.24
C THR A 40 -15.72 6.32 5.19
N ASP A 41 -15.39 6.91 6.32
CA ASP A 41 -16.34 7.48 7.28
C ASP A 41 -16.75 8.94 6.94
N LEU A 42 -16.19 9.50 5.86
CA LEU A 42 -16.58 10.82 5.37
C LEU A 42 -17.94 10.76 4.67
N THR A 43 -18.81 11.70 4.96
CA THR A 43 -20.10 11.87 4.26
C THR A 43 -19.96 12.75 3.03
N GLU A 44 -18.97 13.65 3.03
CA GLU A 44 -18.67 14.56 1.93
C GLU A 44 -17.15 14.77 1.85
N PHE A 45 -16.62 14.96 0.65
CA PHE A 45 -15.24 15.42 0.44
C PHE A 45 -15.13 16.19 -0.88
N GLU A 46 -14.21 17.14 -0.93
CA GLU A 46 -13.90 17.84 -2.17
C GLU A 46 -13.18 16.90 -3.14
N ASN A 47 -13.92 16.24 -4.00
CA ASN A 47 -13.37 15.44 -5.08
C ASN A 47 -13.68 16.06 -6.44
N LYS A 48 -12.64 16.42 -7.16
CA LYS A 48 -12.75 16.89 -8.55
C LYS A 48 -12.91 15.76 -9.56
N ASN A 49 -12.77 14.52 -9.13
CA ASN A 49 -12.84 13.34 -9.99
C ASN A 49 -14.19 12.61 -9.80
N ASN A 50 -15.12 12.88 -10.70
CA ASN A 50 -16.46 12.28 -10.69
C ASN A 50 -16.46 10.75 -10.89
N GLN A 51 -15.31 10.12 -11.14
CA GLN A 51 -15.20 8.67 -11.28
C GLN A 51 -15.15 7.95 -9.93
N ILE A 52 -14.85 8.66 -8.83
CA ILE A 52 -14.76 8.08 -7.48
C ILE A 52 -16.13 8.22 -6.81
N GLU A 53 -16.75 7.09 -6.54
CA GLU A 53 -18.00 6.99 -5.79
C GLU A 53 -17.65 6.81 -4.29
N LEU A 54 -18.16 7.72 -3.46
CA LEU A 54 -18.00 7.66 -2.01
C LEU A 54 -19.01 6.68 -1.41
N VAL A 55 -18.50 5.75 -0.63
CA VAL A 55 -19.33 4.82 0.16
C VAL A 55 -19.04 5.05 1.64
N CYS A 56 -20.01 5.64 2.34
CA CYS A 56 -19.89 5.89 3.77
C CYS A 56 -19.97 4.57 4.55
N ILE A 57 -18.95 4.32 5.39
CA ILE A 57 -18.88 3.17 6.30
C ILE A 57 -18.62 3.65 7.74
N GLU A 58 -18.87 2.80 8.71
CA GLU A 58 -18.45 3.06 10.09
C GLU A 58 -16.92 3.21 10.17
N PRO A 59 -16.39 4.11 11.01
CA PRO A 59 -14.96 4.25 11.23
C PRO A 59 -14.32 2.92 11.60
N LEU A 60 -13.23 2.58 10.93
CA LEU A 60 -12.43 1.39 11.24
C LEU A 60 -11.47 1.73 12.39
N SER A 61 -11.73 1.19 13.56
CA SER A 61 -10.96 1.46 14.78
C SER A 61 -9.73 0.56 14.95
N SER A 62 -9.66 -0.51 14.17
CA SER A 62 -8.59 -1.51 14.24
C SER A 62 -8.29 -2.14 12.89
N ILE A 63 -7.18 -2.86 12.80
CA ILE A 63 -6.85 -3.70 11.64
C ILE A 63 -7.88 -4.84 11.49
N ASP A 64 -8.45 -5.32 12.59
CA ASP A 64 -9.47 -6.37 12.54
C ASP A 64 -10.76 -5.87 11.89
N ASP A 65 -11.15 -4.61 12.10
CA ASP A 65 -12.30 -4.01 11.41
C ASP A 65 -12.05 -3.94 9.91
N TYR A 66 -10.83 -3.58 9.50
CA TYR A 66 -10.41 -3.61 8.10
C TYR A 66 -10.47 -5.03 7.52
N ASN A 67 -9.90 -6.02 8.22
CA ASN A 67 -9.92 -7.42 7.81
C ASN A 67 -11.36 -7.94 7.64
N GLN A 68 -12.23 -7.63 8.61
CA GLN A 68 -13.65 -7.96 8.56
C GLN A 68 -14.33 -7.33 7.34
N PHE A 69 -14.05 -6.07 7.05
CA PHE A 69 -14.62 -5.38 5.90
C PHE A 69 -14.19 -6.06 4.60
N ILE A 70 -12.90 -6.24 4.41
CA ILE A 70 -12.32 -6.83 3.19
C ILE A 70 -12.80 -8.26 2.97
N LEU A 71 -12.77 -9.10 4.03
CA LEU A 71 -13.09 -10.53 3.91
C LEU A 71 -14.59 -10.80 3.84
N LYS A 72 -15.41 -10.03 4.55
CA LYS A 72 -16.84 -10.39 4.72
C LYS A 72 -17.83 -9.36 4.14
N LYS A 73 -17.45 -8.08 4.00
CA LYS A 73 -18.39 -7.06 3.50
C LYS A 73 -18.13 -6.65 2.05
N LEU A 74 -16.88 -6.69 1.58
CA LEU A 74 -16.52 -6.23 0.24
C LEU A 74 -17.31 -6.96 -0.87
N ASN A 75 -17.61 -8.24 -0.69
CA ASN A 75 -18.39 -9.04 -1.64
C ASN A 75 -19.72 -8.40 -2.06
N TYR A 76 -20.38 -7.65 -1.18
CA TYR A 76 -21.69 -7.03 -1.48
C TYR A 76 -21.59 -5.86 -2.47
N TYR A 77 -20.44 -5.24 -2.60
CA TYR A 77 -20.23 -4.05 -3.42
C TYR A 77 -19.65 -4.36 -4.80
N VAL A 78 -18.93 -5.48 -4.94
CA VAL A 78 -18.27 -5.85 -6.19
C VAL A 78 -19.22 -6.61 -7.09
N GLN A 79 -19.52 -6.04 -8.28
CA GLN A 79 -20.37 -6.63 -9.31
C GLN A 79 -19.57 -7.05 -10.56
N THR A 80 -18.34 -6.60 -10.72
CA THR A 80 -17.41 -6.99 -11.77
C THR A 80 -16.76 -8.34 -11.46
N SER A 81 -16.10 -8.94 -12.45
CA SER A 81 -15.39 -10.22 -12.24
C SER A 81 -14.25 -10.11 -11.25
N HIS A 82 -13.60 -8.94 -11.18
CA HIS A 82 -12.47 -8.69 -10.28
C HIS A 82 -12.54 -7.33 -9.60
N VAL A 83 -11.85 -7.24 -8.48
CA VAL A 83 -11.62 -5.99 -7.73
C VAL A 83 -10.11 -5.79 -7.52
N LEU A 84 -9.64 -4.58 -7.80
CA LEU A 84 -8.32 -4.10 -7.41
C LEU A 84 -8.45 -3.36 -6.07
N VAL A 85 -7.87 -3.94 -5.04
CA VAL A 85 -7.75 -3.32 -3.71
C VAL A 85 -6.46 -2.50 -3.69
N ILE A 86 -6.55 -1.23 -3.31
CA ILE A 86 -5.39 -0.39 -3.07
C ILE A 86 -5.46 0.27 -1.70
N GLN A 87 -4.31 0.67 -1.18
CA GLN A 87 -4.18 1.44 0.06
C GLN A 87 -3.53 2.80 -0.22
N TYR A 88 -3.46 3.66 0.83
CA TYR A 88 -2.93 5.02 0.73
C TYR A 88 -1.47 5.09 0.24
N ASP A 89 -0.70 4.02 0.41
CA ASP A 89 0.71 3.88 0.06
C ASP A 89 0.98 2.81 -1.02
N GLY A 90 -0.07 2.42 -1.77
CA GLY A 90 0.01 1.50 -2.90
C GLY A 90 -0.96 1.91 -4.01
N PHE A 91 -0.47 2.02 -5.26
CA PHE A 91 -1.29 2.42 -6.41
C PHE A 91 -0.66 1.97 -7.74
N VAL A 92 -1.43 2.06 -8.82
CA VAL A 92 -0.95 1.76 -10.17
C VAL A 92 0.06 2.81 -10.61
N VAL A 93 1.24 2.36 -11.02
CA VAL A 93 2.33 3.23 -11.51
C VAL A 93 2.57 3.10 -13.00
N ASN A 94 2.18 1.97 -13.59
CA ASN A 94 2.37 1.71 -15.01
C ASN A 94 1.16 0.96 -15.59
N GLY A 95 0.17 1.70 -16.06
CA GLY A 95 -1.04 1.12 -16.66
C GLY A 95 -0.74 0.23 -17.87
N GLU A 96 0.33 0.51 -18.63
CA GLU A 96 0.73 -0.30 -19.80
C GLU A 96 1.23 -1.70 -19.43
N SER A 97 1.60 -1.93 -18.18
CA SER A 97 1.94 -3.26 -17.65
C SER A 97 0.71 -4.11 -17.31
N TRP A 98 -0.50 -3.58 -17.47
CA TRP A 98 -1.69 -4.40 -17.33
C TRP A 98 -1.68 -5.55 -18.33
N ASN A 99 -2.01 -6.75 -17.84
CA ASN A 99 -2.15 -7.95 -18.67
C ASN A 99 -3.48 -8.63 -18.35
N ASN A 100 -4.30 -8.86 -19.37
CA ASN A 100 -5.59 -9.53 -19.18
C ASN A 100 -5.47 -10.95 -18.61
N ASN A 101 -4.31 -11.59 -18.72
CA ASN A 101 -4.05 -12.88 -18.08
C ASN A 101 -4.08 -12.79 -16.54
N PHE A 102 -4.02 -11.60 -15.96
CA PHE A 102 -4.24 -11.43 -14.53
C PHE A 102 -5.64 -11.89 -14.08
N PHE A 103 -6.62 -11.82 -14.97
CA PHE A 103 -7.98 -12.33 -14.72
C PHE A 103 -8.08 -13.86 -14.68
N GLU A 104 -7.04 -14.60 -15.01
CA GLU A 104 -7.00 -16.06 -14.88
C GLU A 104 -6.80 -16.52 -13.42
N PHE A 105 -6.46 -15.58 -12.53
CA PHE A 105 -6.18 -15.81 -11.11
C PHE A 105 -7.25 -15.17 -10.22
N ASP A 106 -7.57 -15.87 -9.15
CA ASP A 106 -8.52 -15.39 -8.16
C ASP A 106 -7.86 -14.46 -7.12
N TYR A 107 -6.53 -14.54 -6.94
CA TYR A 107 -5.74 -13.64 -6.12
C TYR A 107 -4.37 -13.38 -6.72
N ILE A 108 -4.01 -12.10 -6.79
CA ILE A 108 -2.64 -11.65 -7.09
C ILE A 108 -2.30 -10.53 -6.11
N GLY A 109 -1.17 -10.65 -5.44
CA GLY A 109 -0.53 -9.59 -4.64
C GLY A 109 0.96 -9.57 -4.91
N ALA A 110 1.76 -8.93 -4.05
CA ALA A 110 3.21 -8.96 -4.18
C ALA A 110 3.83 -10.24 -3.59
N VAL A 111 5.06 -10.51 -3.98
CA VAL A 111 5.81 -11.66 -3.46
C VAL A 111 6.30 -11.38 -2.04
N TRP A 112 6.07 -12.31 -1.14
CA TRP A 112 6.62 -12.31 0.22
C TRP A 112 8.07 -12.79 0.23
N PRO A 113 9.04 -11.99 0.67
CA PRO A 113 10.45 -12.35 0.65
C PRO A 113 10.85 -13.36 1.72
N PHE A 114 9.97 -13.65 2.68
CA PHE A 114 10.23 -14.58 3.78
C PHE A 114 9.84 -16.03 3.45
N ARG A 115 9.33 -16.27 2.21
CA ARG A 115 8.95 -17.60 1.72
C ARG A 115 9.71 -17.92 0.44
N ASP A 116 10.31 -19.12 0.42
CA ASP A 116 11.06 -19.63 -0.73
C ASP A 116 10.30 -20.72 -1.51
N ASP A 117 9.05 -21.02 -1.09
CA ASP A 117 8.17 -21.99 -1.71
C ASP A 117 7.24 -21.36 -2.77
N ASP A 118 6.46 -22.19 -3.44
CA ASP A 118 5.49 -21.76 -4.45
C ASP A 118 4.29 -20.99 -3.84
N GLU A 119 4.18 -20.93 -2.52
CA GLU A 119 3.14 -20.21 -1.79
C GLU A 119 3.61 -18.82 -1.30
N CYS A 120 4.51 -18.19 -2.02
CA CYS A 120 5.15 -16.93 -1.65
C CYS A 120 4.40 -15.66 -2.09
N VAL A 121 3.17 -15.79 -2.61
CA VAL A 121 2.36 -14.63 -3.06
C VAL A 121 1.33 -14.28 -2.01
N GLY A 122 1.30 -13.01 -1.62
CA GLY A 122 0.35 -12.46 -0.66
C GLY A 122 0.24 -10.95 -0.80
N ASN A 123 0.29 -10.19 0.31
CA ASN A 123 0.18 -8.75 0.35
C ASN A 123 -1.16 -8.18 -0.14
N GLY A 124 -2.02 -7.84 0.82
CA GLY A 124 -3.36 -7.33 0.55
C GLY A 124 -3.44 -5.87 0.12
N GLY A 125 -2.44 -5.05 0.43
CA GLY A 125 -2.49 -3.60 0.26
C GLY A 125 -2.46 -3.10 -1.19
N PHE A 126 -1.96 -3.93 -2.12
CA PHE A 126 -2.16 -3.78 -3.56
C PHE A 126 -2.40 -5.16 -4.16
N SER A 127 -3.68 -5.53 -4.32
CA SER A 127 -4.04 -6.89 -4.73
C SER A 127 -5.23 -6.93 -5.67
N LEU A 128 -5.21 -7.88 -6.63
CA LEU A 128 -6.32 -8.22 -7.50
C LEU A 128 -7.04 -9.43 -6.91
N ARG A 129 -8.36 -9.39 -6.81
CA ARG A 129 -9.19 -10.45 -6.25
C ARG A 129 -10.39 -10.71 -7.15
N SER A 130 -10.70 -11.97 -7.43
CA SER A 130 -11.88 -12.33 -8.20
C SER A 130 -13.16 -12.23 -7.35
N LYS A 131 -14.28 -12.03 -8.00
CA LYS A 131 -15.61 -12.16 -7.36
C LYS A 131 -15.81 -13.55 -6.78
N LYS A 132 -15.31 -14.60 -7.46
CA LYS A 132 -15.33 -15.98 -6.99
C LYS A 132 -14.61 -16.14 -5.64
N LEU A 133 -13.44 -15.51 -5.46
CA LEU A 133 -12.75 -15.50 -4.18
C LEU A 133 -13.58 -14.79 -3.11
N LEU A 134 -14.13 -13.60 -3.41
CA LEU A 134 -14.95 -12.86 -2.44
C LEU A 134 -16.18 -13.67 -1.98
N GLU A 135 -16.76 -14.48 -2.85
CA GLU A 135 -17.86 -15.39 -2.53
C GLU A 135 -17.38 -16.58 -1.68
N ALA A 136 -16.24 -17.19 -2.03
CA ALA A 136 -15.65 -18.29 -1.26
C ALA A 136 -15.30 -17.87 0.18
N LEU A 137 -14.87 -16.61 0.38
CA LEU A 137 -14.58 -16.05 1.69
C LEU A 137 -15.82 -15.91 2.59
N GLN A 138 -17.04 -16.06 2.06
CA GLN A 138 -18.27 -16.09 2.88
C GLN A 138 -18.49 -17.43 3.60
N ASP A 139 -17.67 -18.44 3.31
CA ASP A 139 -17.72 -19.72 4.03
C ASP A 139 -17.56 -19.49 5.54
N LYS A 140 -18.36 -20.23 6.31
CA LYS A 140 -18.39 -20.13 7.80
C LYS A 140 -17.09 -20.63 8.44
N GLU A 141 -16.34 -21.49 7.75
CA GLU A 141 -15.06 -21.99 8.21
C GLU A 141 -13.96 -20.94 8.10
N VAL A 142 -14.09 -19.94 7.21
CA VAL A 142 -13.11 -18.86 7.03
C VAL A 142 -13.31 -17.81 8.11
N LEU A 143 -12.42 -17.81 9.10
CA LEU A 143 -12.40 -16.84 10.19
C LEU A 143 -11.55 -15.61 9.79
N THR A 144 -11.71 -14.52 10.54
CA THR A 144 -11.08 -13.22 10.23
C THR A 144 -10.10 -12.76 11.31
N ASN A 145 -9.49 -13.70 12.01
CA ASN A 145 -8.62 -13.49 13.17
C ASN A 145 -7.13 -13.30 12.83
N TYR A 146 -6.82 -13.13 11.56
CA TYR A 146 -5.48 -12.85 11.03
C TYR A 146 -5.55 -11.71 10.01
N PRO A 147 -4.41 -11.11 9.59
CA PRO A 147 -4.36 -10.23 8.43
C PRO A 147 -5.06 -10.86 7.23
N GLU A 148 -5.76 -10.07 6.44
CA GLU A 148 -6.68 -10.59 5.44
C GLU A 148 -5.97 -11.35 4.29
N ASP A 149 -4.75 -10.97 3.96
CA ASP A 149 -3.89 -11.67 3.02
C ASP A 149 -3.34 -12.99 3.59
N ASP A 150 -2.99 -13.02 4.88
CA ASP A 150 -2.62 -14.27 5.58
C ASP A 150 -3.82 -15.24 5.64
N VAL A 151 -5.04 -14.73 5.86
CA VAL A 151 -6.26 -15.55 5.80
C VAL A 151 -6.38 -16.22 4.44
N ILE A 152 -6.22 -15.47 3.36
CA ILE A 152 -6.40 -15.99 1.99
C ILE A 152 -5.23 -16.88 1.57
N CYS A 153 -4.00 -16.40 1.76
CA CYS A 153 -2.82 -16.97 1.12
C CYS A 153 -2.09 -18.01 1.99
N LEU A 154 -2.40 -18.06 3.30
CA LEU A 154 -1.76 -19.01 4.23
C LEU A 154 -2.78 -19.89 4.95
N HIS A 155 -3.60 -19.28 5.84
CA HIS A 155 -4.41 -20.05 6.80
C HIS A 155 -5.51 -20.86 6.15
N TYR A 156 -6.18 -20.31 5.14
CA TYR A 156 -7.31 -20.95 4.46
C TYR A 156 -7.02 -21.30 2.99
N ARG A 157 -5.78 -21.14 2.54
CA ARG A 157 -5.37 -21.43 1.17
C ARG A 157 -5.82 -22.80 0.71
N GLN A 158 -5.49 -23.86 1.46
CA GLN A 158 -5.87 -25.22 1.13
C GLN A 158 -7.38 -25.42 1.02
N LEU A 159 -8.16 -24.82 1.93
CA LEU A 159 -9.62 -24.85 1.86
C LEU A 159 -10.13 -24.16 0.60
N LEU A 160 -9.62 -22.96 0.31
CA LEU A 160 -10.02 -22.16 -0.83
C LEU A 160 -9.68 -22.83 -2.15
N GLU A 161 -8.49 -23.41 -2.27
CA GLU A 161 -8.05 -24.14 -3.47
C GLU A 161 -8.84 -25.45 -3.65
N SER A 162 -8.98 -26.27 -2.59
CA SER A 162 -9.60 -27.59 -2.72
C SER A 162 -11.13 -27.58 -2.84
N LYS A 163 -11.80 -26.67 -2.12
CA LYS A 163 -13.27 -26.61 -2.07
C LYS A 163 -13.87 -25.68 -3.12
N TYR A 164 -13.15 -24.58 -3.42
CA TYR A 164 -13.64 -23.50 -4.28
C TYR A 164 -12.83 -23.34 -5.57
N GLU A 165 -11.79 -24.15 -5.77
CA GLU A 165 -10.89 -24.08 -6.93
C GLU A 165 -10.30 -22.68 -7.12
N ILE A 166 -9.99 -21.98 -6.01
CA ILE A 166 -9.35 -20.67 -6.04
C ILE A 166 -7.92 -20.81 -6.56
N LYS A 167 -7.55 -19.91 -7.47
CA LYS A 167 -6.23 -19.87 -8.09
C LYS A 167 -5.46 -18.67 -7.61
N ILE A 168 -4.43 -18.87 -6.80
CA ILE A 168 -3.47 -17.84 -6.43
C ILE A 168 -2.38 -17.75 -7.51
N ALA A 169 -2.01 -16.53 -7.90
CA ALA A 169 -1.01 -16.35 -8.94
C ALA A 169 0.36 -16.91 -8.52
N PRO A 170 1.13 -17.47 -9.47
CA PRO A 170 2.51 -17.85 -9.20
C PRO A 170 3.45 -16.63 -9.11
N LYS A 171 4.64 -16.83 -8.56
CA LYS A 171 5.64 -15.79 -8.29
C LYS A 171 5.98 -14.92 -9.49
N ASP A 172 6.16 -15.50 -10.65
CA ASP A 172 6.50 -14.79 -11.88
C ASP A 172 5.38 -13.82 -12.30
N VAL A 173 4.12 -14.23 -12.22
CA VAL A 173 2.96 -13.36 -12.48
C VAL A 173 2.87 -12.24 -11.45
N ALA A 174 3.04 -12.58 -10.16
CA ALA A 174 3.00 -11.60 -9.07
C ALA A 174 4.06 -10.51 -9.21
N ASN A 175 5.28 -10.84 -9.65
CA ASN A 175 6.36 -9.88 -9.88
C ASN A 175 6.05 -8.87 -10.99
N TYR A 176 5.26 -9.24 -12.02
CA TYR A 176 4.78 -8.29 -13.04
C TYR A 176 3.64 -7.42 -12.52
N PHE A 177 2.84 -7.97 -11.61
CA PHE A 177 1.68 -7.27 -11.08
C PHE A 177 2.06 -6.24 -10.01
N SER A 178 2.82 -6.63 -9.00
CA SER A 178 3.10 -5.75 -7.85
C SER A 178 4.51 -5.92 -7.29
N VAL A 179 5.08 -4.80 -6.86
CA VAL A 179 6.32 -4.76 -6.09
C VAL A 179 6.02 -4.36 -4.66
N GLU A 180 6.63 -5.08 -3.71
CA GLU A 180 6.73 -4.65 -2.33
C GLU A 180 8.18 -4.79 -1.83
N LYS A 181 8.56 -5.92 -1.25
CA LYS A 181 9.93 -6.17 -0.79
C LYS A 181 10.80 -6.82 -1.88
N ASP A 182 10.24 -7.71 -2.69
CA ASP A 182 10.92 -8.26 -3.87
C ASP A 182 10.80 -7.28 -5.04
N ARG A 183 11.94 -6.81 -5.55
CA ARG A 183 12.03 -5.80 -6.60
C ARG A 183 12.65 -6.37 -7.89
N THR A 184 12.37 -7.61 -8.18
CA THR A 184 12.93 -8.32 -9.33
C THR A 184 12.47 -7.76 -10.67
N TYR A 185 11.26 -7.20 -10.75
CA TYR A 185 10.71 -6.64 -11.98
C TYR A 185 10.74 -5.11 -12.00
N PRO A 186 11.41 -4.47 -12.98
CA PRO A 186 11.63 -3.02 -12.98
C PRO A 186 10.41 -2.18 -13.41
N LYS A 187 9.38 -2.79 -14.00
CA LYS A 187 8.18 -2.10 -14.50
C LYS A 187 6.90 -2.81 -14.06
N PRO A 188 6.62 -2.90 -12.76
CA PRO A 188 5.41 -3.54 -12.27
C PRO A 188 4.17 -2.71 -12.67
N PHE A 189 3.00 -3.34 -12.67
CA PHE A 189 1.73 -2.64 -12.84
C PHE A 189 1.47 -1.68 -11.67
N GLY A 190 1.74 -2.14 -10.43
CA GLY A 190 1.63 -1.32 -9.23
C GLY A 190 2.64 -1.70 -8.16
N PHE A 191 2.49 -1.11 -6.99
CA PHE A 191 3.33 -1.40 -5.83
C PHE A 191 2.54 -1.21 -4.54
N HIS A 192 3.10 -1.69 -3.44
CA HIS A 192 2.64 -1.39 -2.09
C HIS A 192 3.81 -1.05 -1.17
N GLY A 193 3.48 -0.29 -0.12
CA GLY A 193 4.36 0.07 0.98
C GLY A 193 5.04 1.42 0.82
N MET A 194 4.89 2.24 1.85
CA MET A 194 5.43 3.59 1.95
C MET A 194 6.94 3.65 1.69
N PHE A 195 7.69 2.62 2.09
CA PHE A 195 9.14 2.51 1.84
C PHE A 195 9.51 2.43 0.35
N ASN A 196 8.56 2.11 -0.55
CA ASN A 196 8.75 2.07 -2.00
C ASN A 196 8.46 3.39 -2.71
N LEU A 197 7.91 4.40 -2.02
CA LEU A 197 7.57 5.69 -2.63
C LEU A 197 8.76 6.35 -3.35
N HIS A 198 9.99 6.16 -2.85
CA HIS A 198 11.22 6.67 -3.47
C HIS A 198 11.45 6.17 -4.90
N LEU A 199 10.90 5.00 -5.27
CA LEU A 199 11.04 4.40 -6.61
C LEU A 199 10.09 5.05 -7.63
N PHE A 200 8.93 5.52 -7.19
CA PHE A 200 7.82 5.88 -8.06
C PHE A 200 7.39 7.34 -7.95
N LEU A 201 7.84 8.05 -6.90
CA LEU A 201 7.49 9.45 -6.67
C LEU A 201 8.71 10.37 -6.78
N ASN A 202 8.51 11.52 -7.41
CA ASN A 202 9.48 12.61 -7.34
C ASN A 202 9.40 13.35 -5.98
N ASP A 203 10.34 14.28 -5.73
CA ASP A 203 10.46 14.98 -4.45
C ASP A 203 9.21 15.80 -4.11
N ALA A 204 8.59 16.45 -5.10
CA ALA A 204 7.37 17.22 -4.88
C ALA A 204 6.19 16.33 -4.48
N GLU A 205 6.10 15.13 -5.04
CA GLU A 205 5.07 14.15 -4.70
C GLU A 205 5.30 13.54 -3.31
N ILE A 206 6.56 13.27 -2.94
CA ILE A 206 6.92 12.84 -1.57
C ILE A 206 6.60 13.96 -0.58
N LEU A 207 6.93 15.20 -0.89
CA LEU A 207 6.57 16.34 -0.04
C LEU A 207 5.05 16.45 0.15
N LYS A 208 4.27 16.22 -0.91
CA LYS A 208 2.81 16.17 -0.83
C LYS A 208 2.34 15.04 0.08
N PHE A 209 2.93 13.84 -0.02
CA PHE A 209 2.64 12.72 0.86
C PHE A 209 2.89 13.07 2.33
N ILE A 210 4.03 13.69 2.65
CA ILE A 210 4.38 14.13 4.00
C ILE A 210 3.39 15.17 4.54
N ASN A 211 2.96 16.11 3.69
CA ASN A 211 2.03 17.16 4.10
C ASN A 211 0.61 16.64 4.37
N PHE A 212 0.21 15.58 3.72
CA PHE A 212 -1.09 14.92 3.92
C PHE A 212 -1.07 13.83 4.98
N GLY A 213 0.12 13.31 5.31
CA GLY A 213 0.28 12.23 6.25
C GLY A 213 -0.02 12.64 7.70
N ILE A 214 -0.68 11.76 8.43
CA ILE A 214 -0.93 11.92 9.86
C ILE A 214 0.32 11.58 10.68
N PRO A 215 0.47 12.11 11.91
CA PRO A 215 1.67 11.92 12.73
C PRO A 215 2.08 10.47 12.96
N SER A 216 1.12 9.55 13.09
CA SER A 216 1.39 8.12 13.32
C SER A 216 2.11 7.44 12.15
N LEU A 217 2.00 7.93 10.92
CA LEU A 217 2.72 7.39 9.76
C LEU A 217 4.23 7.62 9.88
N PHE A 218 4.63 8.77 10.44
CA PHE A 218 6.04 9.16 10.53
C PHE A 218 6.79 8.46 11.67
N LYS A 219 6.08 7.65 12.47
CA LYS A 219 6.62 6.79 13.51
C LYS A 219 6.87 5.36 13.04
N LYS A 220 6.40 4.97 11.85
CA LYS A 220 6.54 3.62 11.31
C LYS A 220 7.96 3.34 10.81
N LEU A 221 8.42 2.10 10.95
CA LEU A 221 9.71 1.65 10.41
C LEU A 221 9.78 1.80 8.89
N GLU A 222 8.66 1.62 8.19
CA GLU A 222 8.54 1.83 6.75
C GLU A 222 8.87 3.27 6.33
N PHE A 223 8.57 4.26 7.19
CA PHE A 223 8.96 5.64 6.94
C PHE A 223 10.46 5.85 7.12
N MET A 224 11.07 5.19 8.11
CA MET A 224 12.52 5.22 8.31
C MET A 224 13.25 4.57 7.13
N GLU A 225 12.71 3.46 6.59
CA GLU A 225 13.23 2.81 5.39
C GLU A 225 13.12 3.72 4.15
N LEU A 226 12.01 4.46 4.00
CA LEU A 226 11.89 5.47 2.95
C LEU A 226 12.99 6.53 3.06
N ILE A 227 13.23 7.07 4.25
CA ILE A 227 14.27 8.08 4.49
C ILE A 227 15.65 7.53 4.11
N HIS A 228 15.97 6.32 4.57
CA HIS A 228 17.23 5.66 4.23
C HIS A 228 17.42 5.52 2.72
N ASN A 229 16.39 5.03 2.01
CA ASN A 229 16.42 4.84 0.57
C ASN A 229 16.55 6.17 -0.21
N LEU A 230 15.94 7.26 0.28
CA LEU A 230 16.10 8.59 -0.32
C LEU A 230 17.55 9.09 -0.20
N PHE A 231 18.22 8.86 0.94
CA PHE A 231 19.64 9.17 1.09
C PHE A 231 20.52 8.34 0.16
N LEU A 232 20.24 7.04 0.03
CA LEU A 232 20.97 6.15 -0.89
C LEU A 232 20.83 6.58 -2.36
N GLN A 233 19.73 7.23 -2.72
CA GLN A 233 19.49 7.81 -4.05
C GLN A 233 20.03 9.24 -4.21
N GLU A 234 20.81 9.74 -3.24
CA GLU A 234 21.35 11.11 -3.23
C GLU A 234 20.26 12.22 -3.22
N ARG A 235 19.01 11.87 -2.88
CA ARG A 235 17.86 12.80 -2.75
C ARG A 235 17.88 13.47 -1.37
N LYS A 236 19.00 14.12 -1.05
CA LYS A 236 19.35 14.59 0.31
C LYS A 236 18.33 15.60 0.86
N GLU A 237 17.86 16.55 0.05
CA GLU A 237 16.95 17.60 0.50
C GLU A 237 15.63 17.04 1.01
N ILE A 238 14.96 16.20 0.22
CA ILE A 238 13.69 15.59 0.63
C ILE A 238 13.89 14.59 1.77
N ALA A 239 15.02 13.85 1.79
CA ALA A 239 15.37 12.95 2.89
C ALA A 239 15.49 13.71 4.23
N MET A 240 16.14 14.87 4.23
CA MET A 240 16.26 15.75 5.40
C MET A 240 14.91 16.29 5.88
N ILE A 241 14.01 16.64 4.97
CA ILE A 241 12.64 17.07 5.32
C ILE A 241 11.88 15.90 5.97
N CYS A 242 11.97 14.69 5.40
CA CYS A 242 11.35 13.49 5.98
C CYS A 242 11.93 13.19 7.37
N LEU A 243 13.23 13.27 7.53
CA LEU A 243 13.92 13.02 8.80
C LEU A 243 13.50 14.03 9.88
N ASN A 244 13.42 15.32 9.53
CA ASN A 244 12.88 16.34 10.44
C ASN A 244 11.43 16.03 10.85
N LYS A 245 10.59 15.60 9.89
CA LYS A 245 9.20 15.23 10.17
C LYS A 245 9.10 14.05 11.14
N ALA A 246 9.98 13.05 11.01
CA ALA A 246 10.05 11.92 11.93
C ALA A 246 10.42 12.36 13.36
N PHE A 247 11.40 13.26 13.50
CA PHE A 247 11.83 13.77 14.83
C PHE A 247 10.74 14.53 15.56
N VAL A 248 9.96 15.34 14.86
CA VAL A 248 8.86 16.12 15.49
C VAL A 248 7.79 15.21 16.09
N ASN A 249 7.66 13.98 15.60
CA ASN A 249 6.63 13.04 16.02
C ASN A 249 7.11 11.98 17.03
N GLU A 250 8.31 12.05 17.50
CA GLU A 250 9.08 11.22 18.47
C GLU A 250 8.52 9.82 18.81
N ASP A 251 9.32 8.73 18.49
CA ASP A 251 9.26 7.48 19.28
C ASP A 251 10.41 6.49 18.95
N PHE A 252 11.32 6.84 17.99
CA PHE A 252 12.44 5.96 17.60
C PHE A 252 13.80 6.67 17.66
N PRO A 253 14.24 7.13 18.82
CA PRO A 253 15.48 7.94 18.92
C PRO A 253 16.69 7.19 18.36
N GLU A 254 16.82 5.89 18.59
CA GLU A 254 18.00 5.13 18.15
C GLU A 254 18.04 4.97 16.62
N VAL A 255 16.94 4.60 15.99
CA VAL A 255 16.87 4.46 14.52
C VAL A 255 17.12 5.79 13.83
N LEU A 256 16.54 6.87 14.35
CA LEU A 256 16.73 8.22 13.80
C LEU A 256 18.15 8.71 14.00
N ILE A 257 18.78 8.43 15.14
CA ILE A 257 20.18 8.75 15.40
C ILE A 257 21.09 7.98 14.44
N ASN A 258 20.80 6.72 14.17
CA ASN A 258 21.56 5.93 13.21
C ASN A 258 21.45 6.51 11.79
N LEU A 259 20.26 6.92 11.35
CA LEU A 259 20.09 7.58 10.06
C LEU A 259 20.90 8.88 9.95
N ILE A 260 20.95 9.69 11.02
CA ILE A 260 21.80 10.88 11.06
C ILE A 260 23.27 10.49 10.93
N ASN A 261 23.75 9.54 11.74
CA ASN A 261 25.14 9.14 11.77
C ASN A 261 25.61 8.56 10.42
N TRP A 262 24.73 7.90 9.69
CA TRP A 262 25.04 7.28 8.39
C TRP A 262 24.99 8.25 7.22
N HIS A 263 24.13 9.26 7.26
CA HIS A 263 23.77 10.03 6.06
C HIS A 263 23.96 11.54 6.19
N VAL A 264 24.05 12.09 7.39
CA VAL A 264 24.13 13.54 7.61
C VAL A 264 25.56 13.92 7.98
N ASP A 265 26.13 14.91 7.27
CA ASP A 265 27.47 15.43 7.60
C ASP A 265 27.47 16.03 9.01
N GLN A 266 28.55 15.79 9.75
CA GLN A 266 28.69 16.29 11.13
C GLN A 266 28.66 17.82 11.24
N ASN A 267 29.00 18.50 10.14
CA ASN A 267 28.96 19.97 10.04
C ASN A 267 27.63 20.52 9.53
N ASP A 268 26.71 19.67 9.11
CA ASP A 268 25.36 20.08 8.70
C ASP A 268 24.50 20.36 9.94
N THR A 269 23.50 21.24 9.79
CA THR A 269 22.50 21.46 10.85
C THR A 269 21.73 20.18 11.13
N CYS A 270 21.57 19.83 12.42
CA CYS A 270 20.86 18.63 12.80
C CYS A 270 19.37 18.69 12.37
N PRO A 271 18.86 17.66 11.71
CA PRO A 271 17.46 17.61 11.25
C PRO A 271 16.43 17.53 12.39
N CYS A 272 16.86 17.37 13.65
CA CYS A 272 15.94 17.40 14.80
C CYS A 272 15.37 18.80 15.12
N GLY A 273 15.81 19.84 14.41
CA GLY A 273 15.35 21.22 14.64
C GLY A 273 15.99 21.93 15.83
N SER A 274 16.98 21.35 16.50
CA SER A 274 17.67 21.95 17.66
C SER A 274 18.55 23.16 17.32
N GLY A 275 18.85 23.37 16.03
CA GLY A 275 19.81 24.38 15.56
C GLY A 275 21.28 24.04 15.79
N LYS A 276 21.59 22.88 16.37
CA LYS A 276 22.97 22.39 16.58
C LYS A 276 23.49 21.67 15.34
N LEU A 277 24.81 21.54 15.22
CA LEU A 277 25.44 20.68 14.21
C LEU A 277 25.18 19.19 14.56
N SER A 278 24.99 18.37 13.51
CA SER A 278 24.70 16.93 13.68
C SER A 278 25.74 16.21 14.50
N GLY A 279 27.02 16.48 14.28
CA GLY A 279 28.13 15.87 15.03
C GLY A 279 28.20 16.21 16.52
N SER A 280 27.39 17.17 17.02
CA SER A 280 27.33 17.57 18.42
C SER A 280 25.95 17.41 19.06
N CYS A 281 24.93 17.06 18.28
CA CYS A 281 23.54 17.08 18.73
C CYS A 281 23.10 15.76 19.38
N HIS A 282 23.33 14.64 18.71
CA HIS A 282 22.94 13.30 19.16
C HIS A 282 24.16 12.39 19.18
N LYS A 283 25.07 12.63 20.15
CA LYS A 283 26.16 11.68 20.43
C LYS A 283 25.60 10.56 21.30
N LEU A 284 25.65 9.32 20.78
CA LEU A 284 25.57 8.11 21.60
C LEU A 284 26.80 7.99 22.48
#